data_ae4b823f4791b8c2c6fd5f71be8701c5
#
_entry.id   ae4b823f4791b8c2c6fd5f71be8701c5
#
_cell.length_a   1.000
_cell.length_b   1.000
_cell.length_c   1.000
_cell.angle_alpha   90.00
_cell.angle_beta   90.00
_cell.angle_gamma   90.00
#
_symmetry.space_group_name_H-M   'P 1'
#
loop_
_entity.id
_entity.type
_entity.pdbx_description
1 polymer ?
#
loop_
_entity_poly.entity_id
_entity_poly.type
_entity_poly.pdbx_seq_one_letter_code
_entity_poly.pdbx_strand_id
1 'polypeptide(L)'
;MSSNVEQNIRPGYDSVISEIANYVTNFEIESDLALDTARNCLIDTIGCGLLALKFPACTKMLGPVVEGTSVPFGVRVPGTNFKLDPIKGAFDIGCAIRWLDYNDTWLAAEWGHPSDNLGAILSITDFISQQKISKGEDPLTMRTVLEAMIMTHEIQGVLALKNSFNKVGLDHVVLVKVASTAVSYTHLTLPT
;
A
#
# COMPACT_ATOMS: atom_id res chain seq x y z
N MET A 1 -25.95 32.17 31.47
CA MET A 1 -25.59 30.84 30.95
C MET A 1 -24.47 31.04 29.95
N SER A 2 -23.20 30.85 30.39
CA SER A 2 -22.07 30.92 29.46
C SER A 2 -22.07 29.66 28.62
N SER A 3 -22.26 29.82 27.33
CA SER A 3 -22.01 28.73 26.37
C SER A 3 -20.52 28.37 26.44
N ASN A 4 -20.18 27.23 27.04
CA ASN A 4 -18.89 26.62 26.84
C ASN A 4 -18.81 26.27 25.36
N VAL A 5 -18.26 27.18 24.57
CA VAL A 5 -17.70 26.82 23.29
C VAL A 5 -16.53 25.93 23.62
N GLU A 6 -16.69 24.62 23.48
CA GLU A 6 -15.58 23.67 23.54
C GLU A 6 -14.55 24.18 22.53
N GLN A 7 -13.44 24.65 23.03
CA GLN A 7 -12.33 25.01 22.17
C GLN A 7 -11.93 23.71 21.48
N ASN A 8 -12.17 23.62 20.18
CA ASN A 8 -11.81 22.48 19.35
C ASN A 8 -10.28 22.46 19.17
N ILE A 9 -9.58 22.34 20.29
CA ILE A 9 -8.12 22.24 20.32
C ILE A 9 -7.77 20.80 20.04
N ARG A 10 -7.11 20.57 18.91
CA ARG A 10 -6.61 19.25 18.55
C ARG A 10 -5.61 18.80 19.62
N PRO A 11 -5.78 17.64 20.25
CA PRO A 11 -4.78 17.08 21.15
C PRO A 11 -3.46 16.85 20.41
N GLY A 12 -2.35 16.79 21.16
CA GLY A 12 -1.06 16.38 20.59
C GLY A 12 -1.18 15.02 19.89
N TYR A 13 -0.32 14.80 18.90
CA TYR A 13 -0.29 13.50 18.21
C TYR A 13 0.14 12.38 19.18
N ASP A 14 -0.45 11.21 18.99
CA ASP A 14 0.01 9.99 19.64
C ASP A 14 1.48 9.71 19.28
N SER A 15 2.26 9.21 20.25
CA SER A 15 3.68 8.91 20.04
C SER A 15 3.89 7.91 18.92
N VAL A 16 3.04 6.88 18.83
CA VAL A 16 3.11 5.85 17.78
C VAL A 16 2.96 6.46 16.39
N ILE A 17 2.04 7.41 16.22
CA ILE A 17 1.86 8.13 14.94
C ILE A 17 3.12 8.92 14.59
N SER A 18 3.69 9.62 15.59
CA SER A 18 4.90 10.42 15.41
C SER A 18 6.12 9.54 15.10
N GLU A 19 6.23 8.38 15.73
CA GLU A 19 7.30 7.41 15.49
C GLU A 19 7.20 6.80 14.09
N ILE A 20 6.00 6.41 13.66
CA ILE A 20 5.77 5.91 12.29
C ILE A 20 6.12 6.98 11.25
N ALA A 21 5.68 8.23 11.46
CA ALA A 21 5.99 9.33 10.55
C ALA A 21 7.51 9.58 10.47
N ASN A 22 8.19 9.60 11.62
CA ASN A 22 9.64 9.74 11.66
C ASN A 22 10.37 8.59 10.96
N TYR A 23 9.92 7.35 11.16
CA TYR A 23 10.48 6.18 10.50
C TYR A 23 10.40 6.29 8.98
N VAL A 24 9.22 6.54 8.42
CA VAL A 24 9.04 6.55 6.95
C VAL A 24 9.69 7.74 6.25
N THR A 25 10.04 8.81 6.99
CA THR A 25 10.70 9.99 6.41
C THR A 25 12.22 9.99 6.57
N ASN A 26 12.75 9.32 7.58
CA ASN A 26 14.16 9.47 7.94
C ASN A 26 14.96 8.15 7.96
N PHE A 27 14.29 6.99 7.90
CA PHE A 27 15.00 5.72 7.96
C PHE A 27 15.47 5.29 6.57
N GLU A 28 16.74 4.97 6.44
CA GLU A 28 17.35 4.44 5.22
C GLU A 28 17.45 2.91 5.30
N ILE A 29 17.04 2.22 4.23
CA ILE A 29 17.09 0.77 4.15
C ILE A 29 18.39 0.35 3.48
N GLU A 30 19.33 -0.18 4.28
CA GLU A 30 20.65 -0.61 3.83
C GLU A 30 20.79 -2.14 3.73
N SER A 31 19.87 -2.90 4.32
CA SER A 31 19.97 -4.35 4.40
C SER A 31 19.73 -5.03 3.05
N ASP A 32 20.76 -5.64 2.48
CA ASP A 32 20.65 -6.46 1.27
C ASP A 32 19.67 -7.64 1.46
N LEU A 33 19.67 -8.26 2.65
CA LEU A 33 18.75 -9.35 2.96
C LEU A 33 17.28 -8.88 2.92
N ALA A 34 16.99 -7.68 3.45
CA ALA A 34 15.64 -7.13 3.41
C ALA A 34 15.20 -6.85 1.96
N LEU A 35 16.10 -6.31 1.14
CA LEU A 35 15.84 -6.03 -0.28
C LEU A 35 15.65 -7.31 -1.10
N ASP A 36 16.44 -8.34 -0.87
CA ASP A 36 16.29 -9.63 -1.55
C ASP A 36 15.00 -10.33 -1.12
N THR A 37 14.64 -10.25 0.15
CA THR A 37 13.37 -10.78 0.66
C THR A 37 12.19 -10.03 0.04
N ALA A 38 12.22 -8.70 0.03
CA ALA A 38 11.18 -7.87 -0.59
C ALA A 38 11.03 -8.18 -2.09
N ARG A 39 12.15 -8.41 -2.80
CA ARG A 39 12.11 -8.82 -4.22
C ARG A 39 11.40 -10.17 -4.40
N ASN A 40 11.69 -11.15 -3.56
CA ASN A 40 11.03 -12.45 -3.60
C ASN A 40 9.54 -12.33 -3.30
N CYS A 41 9.16 -11.56 -2.26
CA CYS A 41 7.77 -11.28 -1.94
C CYS A 41 7.05 -10.55 -3.09
N LEU A 42 7.72 -9.60 -3.76
CA LEU A 42 7.16 -8.91 -4.92
C LEU A 42 6.87 -9.87 -6.09
N ILE A 43 7.80 -10.76 -6.40
CA ILE A 43 7.65 -11.75 -7.48
C ILE A 43 6.48 -12.68 -7.17
N ASP A 44 6.41 -13.21 -5.95
CA ASP A 44 5.33 -14.07 -5.49
C ASP A 44 3.98 -13.37 -5.57
N THR A 45 3.90 -12.16 -5.02
CA THR A 45 2.66 -11.37 -4.97
C THR A 45 2.14 -11.00 -6.36
N ILE A 46 3.03 -10.58 -7.28
CA ILE A 46 2.66 -10.32 -8.67
C ILE A 46 2.22 -11.62 -9.35
N GLY A 47 2.88 -12.75 -9.05
CA GLY A 47 2.49 -14.07 -9.52
C GLY A 47 1.06 -14.43 -9.11
N CYS A 48 0.70 -14.21 -7.84
CA CYS A 48 -0.67 -14.37 -7.33
C CYS A 48 -1.67 -13.52 -8.13
N GLY A 49 -1.36 -12.22 -8.30
CA GLY A 49 -2.21 -11.30 -9.05
C GLY A 49 -2.41 -11.72 -10.52
N LEU A 50 -1.35 -12.12 -11.21
CA LEU A 50 -1.43 -12.58 -12.60
C LEU A 50 -2.22 -13.88 -12.73
N LEU A 51 -2.07 -14.82 -11.78
CA LEU A 51 -2.84 -16.04 -11.76
C LEU A 51 -4.32 -15.78 -11.52
N ALA A 52 -4.67 -14.80 -10.70
CA ALA A 52 -6.04 -14.39 -10.41
C ALA A 52 -6.81 -13.94 -11.67
N LEU A 53 -6.12 -13.44 -12.69
CA LEU A 53 -6.73 -13.03 -13.96
C LEU A 53 -7.33 -14.19 -14.77
N LYS A 54 -7.03 -15.44 -14.41
CA LYS A 54 -7.69 -16.63 -15.00
C LYS A 54 -9.11 -16.85 -14.49
N PHE A 55 -9.52 -16.13 -13.44
CA PHE A 55 -10.81 -16.32 -12.79
C PHE A 55 -11.81 -15.23 -13.20
N PRO A 56 -12.88 -15.55 -13.93
CA PRO A 56 -13.88 -14.56 -14.36
C PRO A 56 -14.52 -13.77 -13.20
N ALA A 57 -14.65 -14.40 -12.03
CA ALA A 57 -15.19 -13.74 -10.85
C ALA A 57 -14.26 -12.65 -10.30
N CYS A 58 -12.94 -12.79 -10.49
CA CYS A 58 -11.98 -11.73 -10.20
C CYS A 58 -12.03 -10.63 -11.28
N THR A 59 -11.87 -11.02 -12.54
CA THR A 59 -11.69 -10.06 -13.63
C THR A 59 -12.90 -9.16 -13.85
N LYS A 60 -14.11 -9.60 -13.52
CA LYS A 60 -15.31 -8.76 -13.58
C LYS A 60 -15.32 -7.58 -12.63
N MET A 61 -14.47 -7.58 -11.60
CA MET A 61 -14.34 -6.47 -10.64
C MET A 61 -13.31 -5.43 -11.09
N LEU A 62 -12.47 -5.81 -12.07
CA LEU A 62 -11.37 -4.98 -12.55
C LEU A 62 -11.85 -4.03 -13.66
N GLY A 63 -11.11 -2.95 -13.84
CA GLY A 63 -11.36 -1.95 -14.87
C GLY A 63 -11.98 -0.66 -14.32
N PRO A 64 -12.23 0.31 -15.19
CA PRO A 64 -12.74 1.61 -14.78
C PRO A 64 -14.15 1.52 -14.19
N VAL A 65 -14.49 2.43 -13.28
CA VAL A 65 -15.84 2.55 -12.71
C VAL A 65 -16.89 2.85 -13.80
N VAL A 66 -16.50 3.68 -14.77
CA VAL A 66 -17.30 3.98 -15.95
C VAL A 66 -16.68 3.28 -17.15
N GLU A 67 -17.42 2.36 -17.76
CA GLU A 67 -16.96 1.59 -18.91
C GLU A 67 -16.38 2.48 -20.03
N GLY A 68 -15.28 2.06 -20.62
CA GLY A 68 -14.62 2.81 -21.69
C GLY A 68 -13.72 3.97 -21.20
N THR A 69 -13.72 4.30 -19.92
CA THR A 69 -12.83 5.34 -19.39
C THR A 69 -11.39 4.84 -19.35
N SER A 70 -10.47 5.69 -19.82
CA SER A 70 -9.02 5.49 -19.68
C SER A 70 -8.39 6.79 -19.23
N VAL A 71 -7.53 6.74 -18.23
CA VAL A 71 -6.85 7.91 -17.66
C VAL A 71 -5.49 8.08 -18.34
N PRO A 72 -5.26 9.17 -19.07
CA PRO A 72 -3.95 9.47 -19.66
C PRO A 72 -2.88 9.53 -18.56
N PHE A 73 -1.76 8.82 -18.74
CA PHE A 73 -0.73 8.70 -17.72
C PHE A 73 -1.25 8.21 -16.36
N GLY A 74 -2.31 7.40 -16.38
CA GLY A 74 -2.87 6.75 -15.19
C GLY A 74 -2.13 5.48 -14.80
N VAL A 75 -2.57 4.88 -13.71
CA VAL A 75 -2.04 3.63 -13.16
C VAL A 75 -2.29 2.47 -14.11
N ARG A 76 -1.25 1.70 -14.37
CA ARG A 76 -1.34 0.47 -15.18
C ARG A 76 -1.58 -0.72 -14.25
N VAL A 77 -2.67 -1.44 -14.48
CA VAL A 77 -2.98 -2.65 -13.72
C VAL A 77 -2.26 -3.84 -14.36
N PRO A 78 -1.35 -4.52 -13.63
CA PRO A 78 -0.54 -5.62 -14.17
C PRO A 78 -1.36 -6.70 -14.85
N GLY A 79 -0.91 -7.15 -16.02
CA GLY A 79 -1.58 -8.21 -16.79
C GLY A 79 -2.86 -7.76 -17.52
N THR A 80 -3.22 -6.48 -17.49
CA THR A 80 -4.39 -5.91 -18.19
C THR A 80 -3.99 -4.73 -19.06
N ASN A 81 -4.95 -4.22 -19.85
CA ASN A 81 -4.78 -2.98 -20.64
C ASN A 81 -5.36 -1.74 -19.92
N PHE A 82 -5.78 -1.87 -18.68
CA PHE A 82 -6.41 -0.77 -17.95
C PHE A 82 -5.40 0.30 -17.54
N LYS A 83 -5.82 1.56 -17.72
CA LYS A 83 -5.13 2.77 -17.24
C LYS A 83 -6.13 3.56 -16.41
N LEU A 84 -5.95 3.54 -15.11
CA LEU A 84 -6.95 3.98 -14.13
C LEU A 84 -6.45 5.16 -13.29
N ASP A 85 -7.37 5.81 -12.59
CA ASP A 85 -7.01 6.69 -11.50
C ASP A 85 -6.32 5.89 -10.34
N PRO A 86 -5.55 6.55 -9.47
CA PRO A 86 -4.78 5.84 -8.44
C PRO A 86 -5.64 5.05 -7.45
N ILE A 87 -6.87 5.49 -7.15
CA ILE A 87 -7.74 4.82 -6.19
C ILE A 87 -8.26 3.52 -6.78
N LYS A 88 -8.78 3.58 -8.01
CA LYS A 88 -9.28 2.38 -8.69
C LYS A 88 -8.12 1.44 -9.07
N GLY A 89 -6.96 1.99 -9.43
CA GLY A 89 -5.74 1.21 -9.66
C GLY A 89 -5.32 0.42 -8.43
N ALA A 90 -5.30 1.05 -7.25
CA ALA A 90 -4.99 0.39 -5.98
C ALA A 90 -6.00 -0.73 -5.66
N PHE A 91 -7.30 -0.46 -5.87
CA PHE A 91 -8.35 -1.46 -5.68
C PHE A 91 -8.15 -2.66 -6.61
N ASP A 92 -7.92 -2.44 -7.91
CA ASP A 92 -7.80 -3.51 -8.90
C ASP A 92 -6.56 -4.39 -8.63
N ILE A 93 -5.42 -3.76 -8.36
CA ILE A 93 -4.19 -4.47 -8.03
C ILE A 93 -4.37 -5.27 -6.73
N GLY A 94 -4.94 -4.66 -5.69
CA GLY A 94 -5.19 -5.31 -4.41
C GLY A 94 -6.17 -6.48 -4.54
N CYS A 95 -7.28 -6.31 -5.28
CA CYS A 95 -8.23 -7.40 -5.56
C CYS A 95 -7.57 -8.59 -6.25
N ALA A 96 -6.76 -8.34 -7.28
CA ALA A 96 -6.07 -9.42 -8.00
C ALA A 96 -5.08 -10.16 -7.08
N ILE A 97 -4.28 -9.43 -6.29
CA ILE A 97 -3.32 -10.01 -5.35
C ILE A 97 -4.01 -10.90 -4.30
N ARG A 98 -5.11 -10.42 -3.73
CA ARG A 98 -5.83 -11.12 -2.65
C ARG A 98 -6.80 -12.19 -3.13
N TRP A 99 -7.10 -12.26 -4.41
CA TRP A 99 -8.13 -13.15 -4.93
C TRP A 99 -7.99 -14.60 -4.52
N LEU A 100 -6.78 -15.13 -4.55
CA LEU A 100 -6.49 -16.54 -4.28
C LEU A 100 -6.20 -16.82 -2.80
N ASP A 101 -6.02 -15.80 -1.98
CA ASP A 101 -5.77 -15.91 -0.53
C ASP A 101 -4.54 -16.77 -0.16
N TYR A 102 -3.48 -16.70 -0.96
CA TYR A 102 -2.22 -17.38 -0.67
C TYR A 102 -0.95 -16.55 -0.95
N ASN A 103 -1.09 -15.21 -1.01
CA ASN A 103 0.03 -14.31 -0.91
C ASN A 103 0.67 -14.41 0.48
N ASP A 104 1.81 -13.74 0.69
CA ASP A 104 2.60 -13.82 1.92
C ASP A 104 1.78 -13.72 3.21
N THR A 105 2.29 -14.30 4.30
CA THR A 105 1.61 -14.29 5.61
C THR A 105 2.59 -13.92 6.70
N TRP A 106 2.20 -12.96 7.55
CA TRP A 106 2.82 -12.64 8.81
C TRP A 106 2.06 -13.30 9.96
N LEU A 107 2.77 -14.04 10.83
CA LEU A 107 2.17 -14.72 11.98
C LEU A 107 2.81 -14.22 13.27
N ALA A 108 2.00 -13.58 14.14
CA ALA A 108 2.42 -13.07 15.44
C ALA A 108 1.22 -13.07 16.43
N ALA A 109 1.14 -12.11 17.35
CA ALA A 109 -0.06 -11.94 18.17
C ALA A 109 -1.30 -11.58 17.35
N GLU A 110 -1.09 -10.82 16.25
CA GLU A 110 -2.02 -10.68 15.14
C GLU A 110 -1.38 -11.27 13.89
N TRP A 111 -2.19 -11.74 12.97
CA TRP A 111 -1.75 -12.22 11.67
C TRP A 111 -2.18 -11.25 10.55
N GLY A 112 -1.63 -11.41 9.38
CA GLY A 112 -1.99 -10.61 8.23
C GLY A 112 -1.15 -10.94 6.99
N HIS A 113 -1.42 -10.22 5.93
CA HIS A 113 -0.74 -10.35 4.65
C HIS A 113 -0.07 -9.01 4.30
N PRO A 114 1.23 -8.82 4.60
CA PRO A 114 1.91 -7.55 4.34
C PRO A 114 1.88 -7.13 2.87
N SER A 115 1.86 -8.07 1.94
CA SER A 115 1.73 -7.77 0.50
C SER A 115 0.38 -7.17 0.09
N ASP A 116 -0.63 -7.15 0.96
CA ASP A 116 -1.87 -6.40 0.72
C ASP A 116 -1.60 -4.90 0.54
N ASN A 117 -0.49 -4.39 1.10
CA ASN A 117 -0.05 -3.02 0.90
C ASN A 117 0.40 -2.74 -0.54
N LEU A 118 0.74 -3.77 -1.32
CA LEU A 118 1.29 -3.61 -2.66
C LEU A 118 0.29 -2.96 -3.63
N GLY A 119 -1.01 -3.14 -3.42
CA GLY A 119 -2.04 -2.44 -4.19
C GLY A 119 -1.87 -0.92 -4.15
N ALA A 120 -1.67 -0.35 -2.96
CA ALA A 120 -1.43 1.08 -2.77
C ALA A 120 -0.04 1.49 -3.27
N ILE A 121 1.00 0.71 -2.93
CA ILE A 121 2.40 1.00 -3.31
C ILE A 121 2.56 1.07 -4.83
N LEU A 122 2.16 0.02 -5.54
CA LEU A 122 2.29 -0.01 -7.01
C LEU A 122 1.44 1.05 -7.69
N SER A 123 0.22 1.27 -7.19
CA SER A 123 -0.65 2.29 -7.75
C SER A 123 -0.02 3.67 -7.66
N ILE A 124 0.45 4.08 -6.49
CA ILE A 124 0.97 5.43 -6.31
C ILE A 124 2.34 5.62 -6.99
N THR A 125 3.21 4.61 -6.92
CA THR A 125 4.53 4.68 -7.57
C THR A 125 4.41 4.72 -9.09
N ASP A 126 3.50 3.93 -9.68
CA ASP A 126 3.27 3.98 -11.12
C ASP A 126 2.61 5.31 -11.53
N PHE A 127 1.63 5.80 -10.77
CA PHE A 127 1.02 7.11 -11.04
C PHE A 127 2.05 8.23 -11.05
N ILE A 128 2.88 8.33 -10.00
CA ILE A 128 3.95 9.34 -9.93
C ILE A 128 4.92 9.17 -11.10
N SER A 129 5.32 7.94 -11.40
CA SER A 129 6.21 7.65 -12.54
C SER A 129 5.61 8.09 -13.88
N GLN A 130 4.33 7.81 -14.11
CA GLN A 130 3.63 8.25 -15.32
C GLN A 130 3.53 9.78 -15.41
N GLN A 131 3.28 10.46 -14.29
CA GLN A 131 3.27 11.93 -14.23
C GLN A 131 4.65 12.52 -14.53
N LYS A 132 5.73 11.91 -14.00
CA LYS A 132 7.11 12.32 -14.28
C LYS A 132 7.46 12.11 -15.75
N ILE A 133 7.16 10.95 -16.30
CA ILE A 133 7.38 10.64 -17.73
C ILE A 133 6.64 11.64 -18.63
N SER A 134 5.41 12.04 -18.28
CA SER A 134 4.64 13.02 -19.06
C SER A 134 5.30 14.40 -19.14
N LYS A 135 6.19 14.70 -18.17
CA LYS A 135 6.97 15.94 -18.10
C LYS A 135 8.39 15.80 -18.63
N GLY A 136 8.77 14.62 -19.10
CA GLY A 136 10.14 14.32 -19.53
C GLY A 136 11.13 14.10 -18.37
N GLU A 137 10.63 13.80 -17.17
CA GLU A 137 11.44 13.49 -15.98
C GLU A 137 11.62 11.98 -15.82
N ASP A 138 12.70 11.57 -15.13
CA ASP A 138 12.94 10.16 -14.84
C ASP A 138 11.88 9.59 -13.88
N PRO A 139 11.36 8.38 -14.17
CA PRO A 139 10.40 7.71 -13.29
C PRO A 139 11.05 7.25 -11.97
N LEU A 140 10.21 6.88 -11.00
CA LEU A 140 10.66 6.19 -9.80
C LEU A 140 11.25 4.81 -10.16
N THR A 141 12.18 4.35 -9.35
CA THR A 141 12.86 3.06 -9.58
C THR A 141 12.14 1.90 -8.87
N MET A 142 12.46 0.66 -9.28
CA MET A 142 12.00 -0.52 -8.53
C MET A 142 12.58 -0.58 -7.12
N ARG A 143 13.71 0.04 -6.86
CA ARG A 143 14.28 0.21 -5.52
C ARG A 143 13.28 0.92 -4.60
N THR A 144 12.67 2.00 -5.07
CA THR A 144 11.63 2.74 -4.32
C THR A 144 10.43 1.84 -3.95
N VAL A 145 10.01 0.95 -4.87
CA VAL A 145 8.94 -0.01 -4.60
C VAL A 145 9.34 -0.99 -3.49
N LEU A 146 10.56 -1.55 -3.56
CA LEU A 146 11.06 -2.50 -2.56
C LEU A 146 11.19 -1.84 -1.18
N GLU A 147 11.71 -0.63 -1.11
CA GLU A 147 11.81 0.14 0.14
C GLU A 147 10.44 0.41 0.74
N ALA A 148 9.46 0.80 -0.07
CA ALA A 148 8.08 0.98 0.38
C ALA A 148 7.46 -0.33 0.90
N MET A 149 7.73 -1.47 0.25
CA MET A 149 7.29 -2.79 0.72
C MET A 149 7.91 -3.13 2.08
N ILE A 150 9.21 -2.90 2.26
CA ILE A 150 9.91 -3.17 3.53
C ILE A 150 9.29 -2.31 4.63
N MET A 151 9.13 -1.00 4.40
CA MET A 151 8.56 -0.08 5.39
C MET A 151 7.14 -0.47 5.80
N THR A 152 6.28 -0.84 4.84
CA THR A 152 4.91 -1.29 5.18
C THR A 152 4.92 -2.60 5.95
N HIS A 153 5.80 -3.53 5.59
CA HIS A 153 5.95 -4.81 6.28
C HIS A 153 6.40 -4.60 7.73
N GLU A 154 7.37 -3.73 7.98
CA GLU A 154 7.85 -3.42 9.32
C GLU A 154 6.78 -2.72 10.16
N ILE A 155 6.11 -1.69 9.64
CA ILE A 155 5.04 -1.00 10.38
C ILE A 155 3.95 -1.98 10.77
N GLN A 156 3.45 -2.76 9.83
CA GLN A 156 2.41 -3.75 10.08
C GLN A 156 2.89 -4.83 11.05
N GLY A 157 4.08 -5.36 10.83
CA GLY A 157 4.66 -6.43 11.63
C GLY A 157 4.95 -6.00 13.07
N VAL A 158 5.55 -4.85 13.30
CA VAL A 158 5.84 -4.33 14.64
C VAL A 158 4.55 -4.13 15.45
N LEU A 159 3.52 -3.56 14.85
CA LEU A 159 2.22 -3.40 15.50
C LEU A 159 1.56 -4.74 15.82
N ALA A 160 1.71 -5.73 14.95
CA ALA A 160 1.14 -7.07 15.10
C ALA A 160 1.89 -7.97 16.09
N LEU A 161 3.16 -7.67 16.41
CA LEU A 161 4.01 -8.55 17.23
C LEU A 161 3.39 -8.89 18.59
N LYS A 162 2.83 -7.91 19.27
CA LYS A 162 2.32 -8.04 20.64
C LYS A 162 0.85 -7.65 20.79
N ASN A 163 0.22 -7.14 19.75
CA ASN A 163 -1.14 -6.65 19.78
C ASN A 163 -2.03 -7.50 18.86
N SER A 164 -3.21 -7.90 19.38
CA SER A 164 -4.25 -8.53 18.56
C SER A 164 -5.44 -7.59 18.47
N PHE A 165 -5.67 -7.06 17.27
CA PHE A 165 -6.77 -6.13 16.98
C PHE A 165 -8.11 -6.86 16.95
N ASN A 166 -8.11 -8.15 16.55
CA ASN A 166 -9.29 -9.00 16.61
C ASN A 166 -9.85 -9.14 18.02
N LYS A 167 -9.01 -9.12 19.07
CA LYS A 167 -9.46 -9.18 20.47
C LYS A 167 -10.28 -7.96 20.90
N VAL A 168 -10.14 -6.85 20.21
CA VAL A 168 -10.88 -5.61 20.49
C VAL A 168 -11.93 -5.31 19.43
N GLY A 169 -12.27 -6.31 18.59
CA GLY A 169 -13.33 -6.21 17.60
C GLY A 169 -12.94 -5.49 16.30
N LEU A 170 -11.65 -5.28 16.06
CA LEU A 170 -11.14 -4.73 14.81
C LEU A 170 -10.57 -5.87 13.95
N ASP A 171 -10.83 -5.81 12.65
CA ASP A 171 -10.21 -6.73 11.70
C ASP A 171 -8.71 -6.42 11.56
N HIS A 172 -7.89 -7.47 11.39
CA HIS A 172 -6.44 -7.34 11.22
C HIS A 172 -6.03 -6.45 10.03
N VAL A 173 -6.89 -6.29 9.01
CA VAL A 173 -6.61 -5.41 7.86
C VAL A 173 -6.56 -3.92 8.22
N VAL A 174 -6.93 -3.54 9.45
CA VAL A 174 -6.67 -2.17 9.94
C VAL A 174 -5.19 -1.83 9.88
N LEU A 175 -4.31 -2.81 10.09
CA LEU A 175 -2.86 -2.63 10.02
C LEU A 175 -2.38 -2.32 8.60
N VAL A 176 -3.01 -2.92 7.59
CA VAL A 176 -2.75 -2.59 6.17
C VAL A 176 -3.10 -1.12 5.89
N LYS A 177 -4.22 -0.63 6.44
CA LYS A 177 -4.60 0.79 6.28
C LYS A 177 -3.57 1.72 6.89
N VAL A 178 -3.08 1.41 8.10
CA VAL A 178 -2.05 2.22 8.78
C VAL A 178 -0.76 2.22 7.96
N ALA A 179 -0.25 1.06 7.60
CA ALA A 179 1.01 0.92 6.87
C ALA A 179 0.93 1.54 5.46
N SER A 180 -0.12 1.26 4.70
CA SER A 180 -0.32 1.84 3.36
C SER A 180 -0.42 3.37 3.43
N THR A 181 -1.15 3.93 4.40
CA THR A 181 -1.27 5.39 4.55
C THR A 181 0.08 6.02 4.87
N ALA A 182 0.81 5.45 5.83
CA ALA A 182 2.10 5.98 6.24
C ALA A 182 3.09 6.01 5.07
N VAL A 183 3.18 4.95 4.29
CA VAL A 183 4.16 4.83 3.22
C VAL A 183 3.67 5.50 1.93
N SER A 184 2.48 5.16 1.44
CA SER A 184 2.01 5.68 0.15
C SER A 184 1.73 7.18 0.18
N TYR A 185 1.34 7.74 1.32
CA TYR A 185 1.12 9.18 1.46
C TYR A 185 2.35 9.91 1.99
N THR A 186 2.86 9.54 3.16
CA THR A 186 3.94 10.29 3.81
C THR A 186 5.27 10.15 3.09
N HIS A 187 5.68 8.90 2.78
CA HIS A 187 6.97 8.63 2.15
C HIS A 187 7.00 8.91 0.65
N LEU A 188 5.94 8.52 -0.08
CA LEU A 188 5.95 8.56 -1.55
C LEU A 188 5.38 9.84 -2.16
N THR A 189 4.50 10.58 -1.46
CA THR A 189 3.77 11.71 -2.06
C THR A 189 4.01 13.06 -1.41
N LEU A 190 4.43 13.11 -0.14
CA LEU A 190 4.78 14.40 0.47
C LEU A 190 6.13 14.89 -0.05
N PRO A 191 6.28 16.21 -0.33
CA PRO A 191 7.59 16.79 -0.63
C PRO A 191 8.51 16.61 0.59
N THR A 192 9.66 15.99 0.39
CA THR A 192 10.74 15.91 1.37
C THR A 192 11.57 17.19 1.36
#